data_ab931ae958e5a212b093e6cb3e3fc997
#
_entry.id   ab931ae958e5a212b093e6cb3e3fc997
#
_cell.length_a   1.000
_cell.length_b   1.000
_cell.length_c   1.000
_cell.angle_alpha   90.00
_cell.angle_beta   90.00
_cell.angle_gamma   90.00
#
_symmetry.space_group_name_H-M   'P 1'
#
loop_
_entity.id
_entity.type
_entity.pdbx_description
1 polymer ?
#
loop_
_entity_poly.entity_id
_entity_poly.type
_entity_poly.pdbx_seq_one_letter_code
_entity_poly.pdbx_strand_id
1 'polypeptide(L)'
;FHKNKTVSVEPVYCRVNVLEALSKNLMLFYTNIKRDASEILTVQAAETLKKLEVLKGMKNLVMPLSQILSKGSNINEVGDVLHKGWQLKKSITSAISSEKIDEHYNLALNAGALGGKLLGAGGGGFLMLYVEPHNQKAVCEALSGLYHLEFKFDTGGTRITYYDQAI
;
A
#
# COMPACT_ATOMS: atom_id res chain seq x y z
N PHE A 1 -5.87 17.13 6.77
CA PHE A 1 -7.28 17.50 6.89
C PHE A 1 -7.54 18.10 8.25
N HIS A 2 -8.10 19.29 8.31
CA HIS A 2 -8.41 20.04 9.54
C HIS A 2 -9.91 20.02 9.83
N LYS A 3 -10.28 20.31 11.07
CA LYS A 3 -11.69 20.38 11.50
C LYS A 3 -12.51 21.42 10.72
N ASN A 4 -11.87 22.48 10.22
CA ASN A 4 -12.46 23.52 9.38
C ASN A 4 -12.56 23.14 7.89
N LYS A 5 -12.37 21.85 7.54
CA LYS A 5 -12.38 21.30 6.17
C LYS A 5 -11.23 21.76 5.27
N THR A 6 -10.24 22.50 5.79
CA THR A 6 -9.03 22.79 5.01
C THR A 6 -8.09 21.61 4.96
N VAL A 7 -7.21 21.59 3.95
CA VAL A 7 -6.19 20.53 3.77
C VAL A 7 -4.82 21.22 3.76
N SER A 8 -3.89 20.70 4.58
CA SER A 8 -2.46 21.03 4.47
C SER A 8 -1.76 19.88 3.79
N VAL A 9 -0.90 20.20 2.84
CA VAL A 9 -0.01 19.25 2.17
C VAL A 9 1.42 19.64 2.52
N GLU A 10 2.11 18.73 3.20
CA GLU A 10 3.50 18.92 3.58
C GLU A 10 4.35 17.86 2.86
N PRO A 11 5.39 18.25 2.12
CA PRO A 11 6.27 17.29 1.48
C PRO A 11 7.10 16.56 2.53
N VAL A 12 7.21 15.23 2.37
CA VAL A 12 8.15 14.43 3.16
C VAL A 12 9.52 14.57 2.52
N TYR A 13 10.47 15.17 3.25
CA TYR A 13 11.84 15.24 2.77
C TYR A 13 12.47 13.84 2.79
N CYS A 14 12.83 13.35 1.62
CA CYS A 14 13.43 12.03 1.42
C CYS A 14 14.67 12.17 0.54
N ARG A 15 15.80 11.62 0.98
CA ARG A 15 17.04 11.61 0.17
C ARG A 15 16.86 10.69 -1.04
N VAL A 16 17.53 11.02 -2.14
CA VAL A 16 17.43 10.24 -3.39
C VAL A 16 17.75 8.77 -3.19
N ASN A 17 18.82 8.46 -2.46
CA ASN A 17 19.20 7.08 -2.18
C ASN A 17 18.16 6.31 -1.34
N VAL A 18 17.44 6.99 -0.44
CA VAL A 18 16.34 6.39 0.34
C VAL A 18 15.14 6.11 -0.55
N LEU A 19 14.81 7.04 -1.46
CA LEU A 19 13.75 6.85 -2.43
C LEU A 19 14.06 5.72 -3.41
N GLU A 20 15.31 5.61 -3.86
CA GLU A 20 15.77 4.50 -4.71
C GLU A 20 15.69 3.16 -3.98
N ALA A 21 16.13 3.09 -2.72
CA ALA A 21 16.04 1.89 -1.91
C ALA A 21 14.57 1.48 -1.69
N LEU A 22 13.70 2.46 -1.37
CA LEU A 22 12.26 2.22 -1.26
C LEU A 22 11.69 1.65 -2.56
N SER A 23 12.00 2.27 -3.71
CA SER A 23 11.53 1.83 -5.02
C SER A 23 11.98 0.41 -5.36
N LYS A 24 13.24 0.06 -5.04
CA LYS A 24 13.81 -1.28 -5.27
C LYS A 24 13.17 -2.35 -4.40
N ASN A 25 12.69 -1.99 -3.20
CA ASN A 25 12.13 -2.92 -2.24
C ASN A 25 10.61 -3.09 -2.38
N LEU A 26 9.95 -2.25 -3.17
CA LEU A 26 8.51 -2.38 -3.40
C LEU A 26 8.24 -3.27 -4.60
N MET A 27 7.38 -4.27 -4.41
CA MET A 27 6.86 -5.16 -5.45
C MET A 27 5.35 -5.00 -5.57
N LEU A 28 4.83 -5.11 -6.79
CA LEU A 28 3.41 -4.94 -7.06
C LEU A 28 2.86 -6.16 -7.81
N PHE A 29 1.85 -6.81 -7.23
CA PHE A 29 1.22 -7.99 -7.80
C PHE A 29 -0.25 -7.74 -8.08
N TYR A 30 -0.71 -8.05 -9.30
CA TYR A 30 -2.12 -7.99 -9.63
C TYR A 30 -2.82 -9.26 -9.16
N THR A 31 -3.82 -9.10 -8.28
CA THR A 31 -4.53 -10.22 -7.63
C THR A 31 -5.51 -10.91 -8.56
N ASN A 32 -5.81 -10.34 -9.72
CA ASN A 32 -6.86 -10.79 -10.64
C ASN A 32 -8.27 -10.88 -10.00
N ILE A 33 -8.47 -10.21 -8.86
CA ILE A 33 -9.75 -10.10 -8.18
C ILE A 33 -10.31 -8.72 -8.48
N LYS A 34 -11.48 -8.68 -9.14
CA LYS A 34 -12.22 -7.44 -9.42
C LYS A 34 -13.34 -7.30 -8.41
N ARG A 35 -13.46 -6.13 -7.81
CA ARG A 35 -14.53 -5.75 -6.88
C ARG A 35 -14.97 -4.33 -7.17
N ASP A 36 -16.24 -4.03 -6.90
CA ASP A 36 -16.71 -2.67 -6.94
C ASP A 36 -16.20 -1.90 -5.71
N ALA A 37 -15.39 -0.87 -5.98
CA ALA A 37 -14.83 -0.03 -4.93
C ALA A 37 -15.90 0.76 -4.17
N SER A 38 -17.01 1.10 -4.82
CA SER A 38 -18.11 1.88 -4.23
C SER A 38 -18.83 1.08 -3.14
N GLU A 39 -19.04 -0.22 -3.35
CA GLU A 39 -19.64 -1.11 -2.34
C GLU A 39 -18.76 -1.19 -1.09
N ILE A 40 -17.45 -1.43 -1.28
CA ILE A 40 -16.50 -1.53 -0.16
C ILE A 40 -16.43 -0.21 0.61
N LEU A 41 -16.36 0.93 -0.09
CA LEU A 41 -16.31 2.24 0.55
C LEU A 41 -17.59 2.57 1.30
N THR A 42 -18.75 2.14 0.80
CA THR A 42 -20.05 2.31 1.47
C THR A 42 -20.08 1.55 2.80
N VAL A 43 -19.69 0.26 2.78
CA VAL A 43 -19.61 -0.55 4.01
C VAL A 43 -18.57 0.02 4.98
N GLN A 44 -17.40 0.43 4.47
CA GLN A 44 -16.36 1.05 5.28
C GLN A 44 -16.85 2.34 5.94
N ALA A 45 -17.57 3.20 5.21
CA ALA A 45 -18.10 4.46 5.74
C ALA A 45 -19.10 4.22 6.87
N ALA A 46 -19.98 3.21 6.75
CA ALA A 46 -20.94 2.84 7.78
C ALA A 46 -20.25 2.36 9.08
N GLU A 47 -19.11 1.67 8.98
CA GLU A 47 -18.34 1.18 10.13
C GLU A 47 -17.35 2.20 10.71
N THR A 48 -17.04 3.28 9.99
CA THR A 48 -15.99 4.26 10.33
C THR A 48 -16.17 4.83 11.74
N LEU A 49 -17.38 5.24 12.12
CA LEU A 49 -17.64 5.82 13.44
C LEU A 49 -17.44 4.81 14.58
N LYS A 50 -17.71 3.53 14.35
CA LYS A 50 -17.51 2.45 15.32
C LYS A 50 -16.04 2.06 15.47
N LYS A 51 -15.18 2.47 14.54
CA LYS A 51 -13.77 2.06 14.42
C LYS A 51 -12.78 3.22 14.66
N LEU A 52 -13.17 4.23 15.42
CA LEU A 52 -12.34 5.42 15.67
C LEU A 52 -10.95 5.09 16.23
N GLU A 53 -10.83 4.10 17.12
CA GLU A 53 -9.54 3.70 17.69
C GLU A 53 -8.64 3.04 16.63
N VAL A 54 -9.21 2.25 15.72
CA VAL A 54 -8.48 1.68 14.58
C VAL A 54 -7.96 2.79 13.67
N LEU A 55 -8.80 3.78 13.37
CA LEU A 55 -8.41 4.93 12.55
C LEU A 55 -7.33 5.79 13.20
N LYS A 56 -7.41 5.99 14.52
CA LYS A 56 -6.33 6.64 15.30
C LYS A 56 -5.03 5.82 15.22
N GLY A 57 -5.10 4.50 15.34
CA GLY A 57 -3.97 3.60 15.17
C GLY A 57 -3.31 3.77 13.79
N MET A 58 -4.11 3.79 12.71
CA MET A 58 -3.61 4.03 11.35
C MET A 58 -2.98 5.42 11.22
N LYS A 59 -3.62 6.47 11.76
CA LYS A 59 -3.07 7.83 11.78
C LYS A 59 -1.72 7.89 12.49
N ASN A 60 -1.58 7.18 13.60
CA ASN A 60 -0.34 7.16 14.39
C ASN A 60 0.84 6.49 13.66
N LEU A 61 0.62 5.76 12.56
CA LEU A 61 1.68 5.22 11.72
C LEU A 61 2.30 6.26 10.78
N VAL A 62 1.64 7.40 10.55
CA VAL A 62 2.10 8.43 9.61
C VAL A 62 3.43 9.06 10.05
N MET A 63 3.54 9.47 11.31
CA MET A 63 4.76 10.10 11.83
C MET A 63 5.96 9.15 11.86
N PRO A 64 5.87 7.90 12.36
CA PRO A 64 6.95 6.93 12.25
C PRO A 64 7.40 6.73 10.80
N LEU A 65 6.46 6.54 9.85
CA LEU A 65 6.81 6.37 8.45
C LEU A 65 7.54 7.59 7.88
N SER A 66 7.07 8.79 8.16
CA SER A 66 7.72 10.04 7.74
C SER A 66 9.15 10.14 8.30
N GLN A 67 9.36 9.75 9.57
CA GLN A 67 10.69 9.75 10.20
C GLN A 67 11.63 8.72 9.59
N ILE A 68 11.15 7.51 9.27
CA ILE A 68 11.93 6.46 8.59
C ILE A 68 12.42 7.00 7.24
N LEU A 69 11.51 7.58 6.44
CA LEU A 69 11.83 8.11 5.12
C LEU A 69 12.80 9.31 5.19
N SER A 70 12.62 10.21 6.16
CA SER A 70 13.45 11.40 6.31
C SER A 70 14.86 11.08 6.82
N LYS A 71 14.98 10.17 7.78
CA LYS A 71 16.27 9.75 8.36
C LYS A 71 17.01 8.78 7.44
N GLY A 72 16.29 7.84 6.82
CA GLY A 72 16.87 6.82 5.94
C GLY A 72 17.79 5.82 6.64
N SER A 73 17.73 5.70 7.96
CA SER A 73 18.66 4.88 8.75
C SER A 73 18.34 3.38 8.69
N ASN A 74 17.06 3.02 8.61
CA ASN A 74 16.59 1.63 8.47
C ASN A 74 15.31 1.61 7.61
N ILE A 75 15.48 1.61 6.32
CA ILE A 75 14.37 1.67 5.38
C ILE A 75 13.46 0.42 5.45
N ASN A 76 13.95 -0.70 5.98
CA ASN A 76 13.20 -1.95 6.10
C ASN A 76 12.03 -1.83 7.10
N GLU A 77 12.12 -0.90 8.07
CA GLU A 77 10.99 -0.58 8.96
C GLU A 77 9.73 -0.10 8.21
N VAL A 78 9.85 0.34 6.96
CA VAL A 78 8.69 0.62 6.09
C VAL A 78 7.81 -0.61 5.93
N GLY A 79 8.42 -1.81 5.78
CA GLY A 79 7.70 -3.07 5.71
C GLY A 79 6.83 -3.31 6.94
N ASP A 80 7.40 -3.11 8.15
CA ASP A 80 6.68 -3.26 9.42
C ASP A 80 5.50 -2.28 9.55
N VAL A 81 5.72 -1.02 9.13
CA VAL A 81 4.67 0.01 9.15
C VAL A 81 3.54 -0.35 8.18
N LEU A 82 3.88 -0.82 6.97
CA LEU A 82 2.89 -1.28 5.99
C LEU A 82 2.10 -2.48 6.52
N HIS A 83 2.78 -3.46 7.13
CA HIS A 83 2.13 -4.62 7.75
C HIS A 83 1.13 -4.19 8.83
N LYS A 84 1.57 -3.38 9.80
CA LYS A 84 0.70 -2.86 10.87
C LYS A 84 -0.50 -2.09 10.29
N GLY A 85 -0.26 -1.23 9.31
CA GLY A 85 -1.31 -0.46 8.64
C GLY A 85 -2.33 -1.35 7.92
N TRP A 86 -1.87 -2.43 7.28
CA TRP A 86 -2.73 -3.40 6.63
C TRP A 86 -3.58 -4.18 7.62
N GLN A 87 -3.01 -4.66 8.73
CA GLN A 87 -3.78 -5.35 9.79
C GLN A 87 -4.86 -4.45 10.38
N LEU A 88 -4.53 -3.19 10.68
CA LEU A 88 -5.51 -2.21 11.13
C LEU A 88 -6.59 -1.96 10.08
N LYS A 89 -6.22 -1.80 8.81
CA LYS A 89 -7.20 -1.58 7.74
C LYS A 89 -8.16 -2.76 7.60
N LYS A 90 -7.67 -4.00 7.63
CA LYS A 90 -8.52 -5.21 7.59
C LYS A 90 -9.52 -5.28 8.74
N SER A 91 -9.16 -4.78 9.93
CA SER A 91 -10.04 -4.80 11.11
C SER A 91 -11.21 -3.81 11.05
N ILE A 92 -11.27 -2.93 10.04
CA ILE A 92 -12.41 -2.00 9.86
C ILE A 92 -13.65 -2.79 9.42
N THR A 93 -13.54 -3.60 8.37
CA THR A 93 -14.61 -4.45 7.86
C THR A 93 -14.06 -5.65 7.10
N SER A 94 -14.78 -6.77 7.10
CA SER A 94 -14.43 -7.99 6.35
C SER A 94 -14.46 -7.79 4.83
N ALA A 95 -15.10 -6.75 4.31
CA ALA A 95 -15.12 -6.44 2.89
C ALA A 95 -13.76 -6.00 2.33
N ILE A 96 -12.80 -5.57 3.18
CA ILE A 96 -11.49 -5.06 2.77
C ILE A 96 -10.55 -6.15 2.28
N SER A 97 -10.68 -7.37 2.80
CA SER A 97 -9.89 -8.52 2.37
C SER A 97 -10.78 -9.74 2.10
N SER A 98 -10.20 -10.78 1.56
CA SER A 98 -10.84 -12.09 1.36
C SER A 98 -9.84 -13.18 1.73
N GLU A 99 -10.32 -14.41 1.95
CA GLU A 99 -9.45 -15.56 2.22
C GLU A 99 -8.33 -15.70 1.19
N LYS A 100 -8.65 -15.51 -0.09
CA LYS A 100 -7.66 -15.58 -1.18
C LYS A 100 -6.61 -14.47 -1.12
N ILE A 101 -7.00 -13.26 -0.76
CA ILE A 101 -6.06 -12.14 -0.59
C ILE A 101 -5.16 -12.39 0.63
N ASP A 102 -5.76 -12.88 1.73
CA ASP A 102 -5.01 -13.19 2.94
C ASP A 102 -4.05 -14.37 2.72
N GLU A 103 -4.44 -15.38 1.95
CA GLU A 103 -3.56 -16.47 1.53
C GLU A 103 -2.34 -15.93 0.75
N HIS A 104 -2.56 -15.13 -0.30
CA HIS A 104 -1.45 -14.54 -1.07
C HIS A 104 -0.54 -13.67 -0.19
N TYR A 105 -1.14 -12.89 0.71
CA TYR A 105 -0.37 -12.07 1.64
C TYR A 105 0.50 -12.91 2.57
N ASN A 106 -0.05 -13.98 3.12
CA ASN A 106 0.68 -14.89 4.02
C ASN A 106 1.77 -15.67 3.28
N LEU A 107 1.52 -16.12 2.04
CA LEU A 107 2.55 -16.73 1.18
C LEU A 107 3.72 -15.78 0.96
N ALA A 108 3.44 -14.50 0.71
CA ALA A 108 4.48 -13.49 0.54
C ALA A 108 5.30 -13.27 1.83
N LEU A 109 4.65 -13.17 3.00
CA LEU A 109 5.35 -13.03 4.28
C LEU A 109 6.25 -14.24 4.56
N ASN A 110 5.75 -15.46 4.33
CA ASN A 110 6.51 -16.70 4.51
C ASN A 110 7.71 -16.79 3.55
N ALA A 111 7.64 -16.15 2.38
CA ALA A 111 8.72 -16.06 1.40
C ALA A 111 9.69 -14.90 1.66
N GLY A 112 9.50 -14.12 2.73
CA GLY A 112 10.42 -13.07 3.17
C GLY A 112 9.98 -11.64 2.88
N ALA A 113 8.72 -11.39 2.53
CA ALA A 113 8.17 -10.05 2.53
C ALA A 113 8.06 -9.51 3.96
N LEU A 114 8.51 -8.29 4.22
CA LEU A 114 8.45 -7.66 5.54
C LEU A 114 7.06 -7.07 5.84
N GLY A 115 6.27 -6.84 4.81
CA GLY A 115 4.92 -6.33 4.94
C GLY A 115 4.37 -5.86 3.60
N GLY A 116 3.19 -5.25 3.64
CA GLY A 116 2.53 -4.79 2.43
C GLY A 116 1.08 -4.42 2.68
N LYS A 117 0.37 -4.13 1.62
CA LYS A 117 -1.06 -3.81 1.66
C LYS A 117 -1.73 -4.00 0.31
N LEU A 118 -3.02 -4.24 0.33
CA LEU A 118 -3.83 -4.08 -0.87
C LEU A 118 -4.06 -2.59 -1.17
N LEU A 119 -3.84 -2.18 -2.41
CA LEU A 119 -4.01 -0.79 -2.83
C LEU A 119 -5.50 -0.45 -3.08
N GLY A 120 -5.84 0.81 -2.91
CA GLY A 120 -7.21 1.31 -3.13
C GLY A 120 -8.19 0.99 -1.99
N ALA A 121 -9.46 0.78 -2.32
CA ALA A 121 -10.55 0.54 -1.37
C ALA A 121 -10.37 -0.76 -0.58
N GLY A 122 -9.88 -1.79 -1.22
CA GLY A 122 -9.80 -3.16 -0.72
C GLY A 122 -10.52 -4.15 -1.63
N GLY A 123 -10.63 -5.40 -1.20
CA GLY A 123 -11.38 -6.46 -1.87
C GLY A 123 -10.80 -7.00 -3.16
N GLY A 124 -9.76 -6.38 -3.73
CA GLY A 124 -9.11 -6.81 -4.97
C GLY A 124 -8.17 -5.75 -5.54
N GLY A 125 -7.67 -5.96 -6.75
CA GLY A 125 -6.75 -5.05 -7.42
C GLY A 125 -5.28 -5.43 -7.20
N PHE A 126 -4.47 -4.52 -6.67
CA PHE A 126 -3.03 -4.70 -6.55
C PHE A 126 -2.58 -4.90 -5.11
N LEU A 127 -1.81 -5.94 -4.88
CA LEU A 127 -1.10 -6.21 -3.65
C LEU A 127 0.31 -5.61 -3.75
N MET A 128 0.59 -4.60 -2.93
CA MET A 128 1.92 -4.00 -2.80
C MET A 128 2.64 -4.61 -1.61
N LEU A 129 3.83 -5.13 -1.83
CA LEU A 129 4.68 -5.78 -0.84
C LEU A 129 6.00 -5.04 -0.70
N TYR A 130 6.53 -4.98 0.51
CA TYR A 130 7.90 -4.55 0.78
C TYR A 130 8.77 -5.78 0.96
N VAL A 131 9.73 -5.95 0.06
CA VAL A 131 10.57 -7.14 -0.04
C VAL A 131 12.01 -6.73 -0.29
N GLU A 132 12.93 -7.15 0.58
CA GLU A 132 14.36 -6.93 0.33
C GLU A 132 14.81 -7.66 -0.94
N PRO A 133 15.76 -7.10 -1.70
CA PRO A 133 16.15 -7.65 -3.01
C PRO A 133 16.51 -9.13 -3.00
N HIS A 134 17.15 -9.62 -1.91
CA HIS A 134 17.57 -11.02 -1.81
C HIS A 134 16.40 -12.00 -1.64
N ASN A 135 15.20 -11.54 -1.21
CA ASN A 135 14.00 -12.34 -1.05
C ASN A 135 13.00 -12.20 -2.22
N GLN A 136 13.22 -11.26 -3.16
CA GLN A 136 12.25 -10.96 -4.22
C GLN A 136 11.98 -12.17 -5.13
N LYS A 137 13.02 -12.95 -5.44
CA LYS A 137 12.86 -14.17 -6.23
C LYS A 137 11.96 -15.17 -5.53
N ALA A 138 12.17 -15.42 -4.23
CA ALA A 138 11.34 -16.34 -3.45
C ALA A 138 9.88 -15.87 -3.37
N VAL A 139 9.66 -14.56 -3.23
CA VAL A 139 8.30 -13.99 -3.23
C VAL A 139 7.64 -14.14 -4.61
N CYS A 140 8.36 -13.92 -5.71
CA CYS A 140 7.83 -14.16 -7.06
C CYS A 140 7.45 -15.64 -7.28
N GLU A 141 8.27 -16.57 -6.81
CA GLU A 141 7.98 -18.01 -6.87
C GLU A 141 6.76 -18.37 -6.04
N ALA A 142 6.65 -17.87 -4.81
CA ALA A 142 5.51 -18.10 -3.92
C ALA A 142 4.19 -17.52 -4.47
N LEU A 143 4.27 -16.42 -5.23
CA LEU A 143 3.14 -15.75 -5.87
C LEU A 143 3.09 -15.97 -7.39
N SER A 144 3.61 -17.09 -7.88
CA SER A 144 3.70 -17.40 -9.34
C SER A 144 2.35 -17.42 -10.06
N GLY A 145 1.24 -17.56 -9.35
CA GLY A 145 -0.12 -17.42 -9.89
C GLY A 145 -0.60 -15.97 -10.08
N LEU A 146 0.16 -14.97 -9.64
CA LEU A 146 -0.16 -13.56 -9.78
C LEU A 146 0.77 -12.90 -10.81
N TYR A 147 0.25 -11.85 -11.46
CA TYR A 147 1.06 -11.05 -12.37
C TYR A 147 1.89 -10.03 -11.59
N HIS A 148 3.22 -10.15 -11.63
CA HIS A 148 4.14 -9.14 -11.09
C HIS A 148 4.25 -7.98 -12.07
N LEU A 149 3.93 -6.77 -11.61
CA LEU A 149 4.00 -5.55 -12.39
C LEU A 149 5.20 -4.71 -11.95
N GLU A 150 6.11 -4.46 -12.88
CA GLU A 150 7.17 -3.48 -12.69
C GLU A 150 6.60 -2.06 -12.76
N PHE A 151 7.02 -1.20 -11.85
CA PHE A 151 6.60 0.20 -11.81
C PHE A 151 7.74 1.13 -11.39
N LYS A 152 7.55 2.41 -11.63
CA LYS A 152 8.47 3.48 -11.19
C LYS A 152 7.65 4.59 -10.54
N PHE A 153 8.25 5.29 -9.58
CA PHE A 153 7.66 6.52 -9.08
C PHE A 153 7.68 7.60 -10.16
N ASP A 154 6.55 8.25 -10.39
CA ASP A 154 6.40 9.40 -11.26
C ASP A 154 6.20 10.65 -10.41
N THR A 155 7.04 11.65 -10.64
CA THR A 155 6.98 12.95 -9.96
C THR A 155 6.28 14.02 -10.80
N GLY A 156 5.90 13.70 -12.05
CA GLY A 156 5.32 14.65 -13.01
C GLY A 156 3.84 14.99 -12.78
N GLY A 157 3.17 14.24 -11.88
CA GLY A 157 1.73 14.42 -11.60
C GLY A 157 0.84 14.09 -12.81
N THR A 158 -0.36 14.63 -12.80
CA THR A 158 -1.33 14.43 -13.89
C THR A 158 -0.88 15.14 -15.15
N ARG A 159 -0.79 14.40 -16.26
CA ARG A 159 -0.43 14.94 -17.58
C ARG A 159 -1.18 14.23 -18.69
N ILE A 160 -1.37 14.92 -19.83
CA ILE A 160 -1.91 14.32 -21.05
C ILE A 160 -0.80 13.45 -21.64
N THR A 161 -1.02 12.14 -21.71
CA THR A 161 -0.09 11.17 -22.30
C THR A 161 -0.41 10.86 -23.76
N TYR A 162 -1.64 11.08 -24.17
CA TYR A 162 -2.12 10.93 -25.55
C TYR A 162 -3.19 11.97 -25.83
N TYR A 163 -3.09 12.61 -27.00
CA TYR A 163 -4.10 13.53 -27.52
C TYR A 163 -4.28 13.25 -29.02
N ASP A 164 -5.48 12.86 -29.43
CA ASP A 164 -5.86 12.72 -30.81
C ASP A 164 -6.70 13.92 -31.24
N GLN A 165 -6.23 14.66 -32.25
CA GLN A 165 -7.06 15.68 -32.91
C GLN A 165 -8.00 14.95 -33.85
N ALA A 166 -9.27 14.83 -33.49
CA ALA A 166 -10.31 14.43 -34.43
C ALA A 166 -10.30 15.44 -35.59
N ILE A 167 -9.92 14.96 -36.77
CA ILE A 167 -10.00 15.70 -38.04
C ILE A 167 -11.46 15.81 -38.46
#